data_58e45b34cf02b28ef52e423bab2a37b2
#
_entry.id   58e45b34cf02b28ef52e423bab2a37b2
#
_cell.length_a   1.000
_cell.length_b   1.000
_cell.length_c   1.000
_cell.angle_alpha   90.00
_cell.angle_beta   90.00
_cell.angle_gamma   90.00
#
_symmetry.space_group_name_H-M   'P 1'
#
loop_
_entity.id
_entity.type
_entity.pdbx_description
1 polymer ?
#
loop_
_entity_poly.entity_id
_entity_poly.type
_entity_poly.pdbx_seq_one_letter_code
_entity_poly.pdbx_strand_id
1 'polypeptide(L)'
;LSYPEYDVDRIVNELMNQRADQFHRSVPPSPSGRGEFWAYKSCEENLCPDRDFETVRQIVGNGAVRVGAHIGNKCPDPELARLIDHTLLKPDATDAEVIQLCAEARKFSFASVCVNPVHVPVCVRELRGSGVPTCTVIGFPLGANPTEIKAEEGRWAVQQGAGELDMVINVGKLKSGEYDFVREDIRRVKEAGRPALLKVILETALLTDEEKVKACVLCQQAGADFVKTSTGFSKGGATADDVALMRRVVGPSMGVKASGGVRSCEDAMTMYKAGASRIGASASVKIVSL
;
A
#
# COMPACT_ATOMS: atom_id res chain seq x y z
N LEU A 1 -31.42 4.08 10.32
CA LEU A 1 -31.20 2.71 9.88
C LEU A 1 -30.00 2.19 10.68
N SER A 2 -30.28 1.39 11.73
CA SER A 2 -29.25 0.69 12.50
C SER A 2 -28.62 -0.38 11.60
N TYR A 3 -27.33 -0.27 11.36
CA TYR A 3 -26.56 -1.37 10.80
C TYR A 3 -26.61 -2.55 11.79
N PRO A 4 -26.76 -3.81 11.32
CA PRO A 4 -26.68 -4.96 12.20
C PRO A 4 -25.35 -4.90 12.92
N GLU A 5 -25.36 -5.07 14.25
CA GLU A 5 -24.18 -5.25 15.07
C GLU A 5 -23.41 -6.45 14.50
N TYR A 6 -22.39 -6.16 13.69
CA TYR A 6 -21.43 -7.18 13.31
C TYR A 6 -20.67 -7.52 14.58
N ASP A 7 -20.90 -8.72 15.06
CA ASP A 7 -20.15 -9.27 16.18
C ASP A 7 -18.69 -9.43 15.76
N VAL A 8 -17.90 -8.38 16.07
CA VAL A 8 -16.47 -8.31 15.74
C VAL A 8 -15.74 -9.51 16.31
N ASP A 9 -16.12 -9.94 17.52
CA ASP A 9 -15.48 -11.08 18.18
C ASP A 9 -15.79 -12.40 17.46
N ARG A 10 -16.99 -12.55 16.89
CA ARG A 10 -17.33 -13.70 16.06
C ARG A 10 -16.50 -13.75 14.79
N ILE A 11 -16.38 -12.62 14.07
CA ILE A 11 -15.59 -12.53 12.83
C ILE A 11 -14.10 -12.81 13.12
N VAL A 12 -13.58 -12.26 14.21
CA VAL A 12 -12.20 -12.52 14.67
C VAL A 12 -11.99 -14.00 14.93
N ASN A 13 -12.90 -14.64 15.68
CA ASN A 13 -12.81 -16.07 16.00
C ASN A 13 -12.88 -16.94 14.74
N GLU A 14 -13.77 -16.64 13.79
CA GLU A 14 -13.87 -17.37 12.52
C GLU A 14 -12.56 -17.26 11.70
N LEU A 15 -11.98 -16.05 11.59
CA LEU A 15 -10.75 -15.81 10.84
C LEU A 15 -9.52 -16.41 11.52
N MET A 16 -9.44 -16.38 12.85
CA MET A 16 -8.34 -16.98 13.60
C MET A 16 -8.38 -18.50 13.56
N ASN A 17 -9.57 -19.11 13.61
CA ASN A 17 -9.74 -20.55 13.47
C ASN A 17 -9.35 -21.04 12.06
N GLN A 18 -9.70 -20.31 11.00
CA GLN A 18 -9.28 -20.63 9.62
C GLN A 18 -7.76 -20.61 9.45
N ARG A 19 -7.05 -19.77 10.23
CA ARG A 19 -5.58 -19.73 10.25
C ARG A 19 -4.99 -20.99 10.89
N ALA A 20 -5.58 -21.48 11.99
CA ALA A 20 -5.14 -22.70 12.66
C ALA A 20 -5.26 -23.94 11.74
N ASP A 21 -6.35 -24.05 10.99
CA ASP A 21 -6.58 -25.17 10.07
C ASP A 21 -5.63 -25.18 8.86
N GLN A 22 -5.12 -24.02 8.43
CA GLN A 22 -4.14 -23.94 7.34
C GLN A 22 -2.71 -24.34 7.75
N PHE A 23 -2.34 -24.15 9.02
CA PHE A 23 -1.04 -24.60 9.54
C PHE A 23 -0.96 -26.13 9.71
N HIS A 24 -2.10 -26.83 9.83
CA HIS A 24 -2.16 -28.28 9.94
C HIS A 24 -2.28 -29.01 8.59
N ARG A 25 -2.50 -28.30 7.49
CA ARG A 25 -2.39 -28.90 6.15
C ARG A 25 -0.93 -28.85 5.74
N SER A 26 -0.24 -29.98 5.89
CA SER A 26 1.10 -30.25 5.41
C SER A 26 1.34 -29.62 4.06
N VAL A 27 2.47 -28.93 3.93
CA VAL A 27 3.09 -28.52 2.65
C VAL A 27 3.04 -29.75 1.73
N PRO A 28 2.38 -29.71 0.57
CA PRO A 28 2.45 -30.80 -0.37
C PRO A 28 3.91 -30.99 -0.79
N PRO A 29 4.39 -32.24 -0.96
CA PRO A 29 5.74 -32.49 -1.44
C PRO A 29 5.91 -31.78 -2.78
N SER A 30 7.03 -31.07 -2.92
CA SER A 30 7.45 -30.45 -4.18
C SER A 30 7.29 -31.43 -5.33
N PRO A 31 6.53 -31.13 -6.38
CA PRO A 31 6.50 -31.98 -7.55
C PRO A 31 7.88 -31.91 -8.20
N SER A 32 8.60 -33.01 -8.15
CA SER A 32 9.75 -33.26 -9.02
C SER A 32 9.24 -33.40 -10.45
N GLY A 33 9.18 -32.31 -11.17
CA GLY A 33 8.74 -32.32 -12.57
C GLY A 33 8.64 -30.88 -13.06
N ARG A 34 9.61 -30.52 -13.90
CA ARG A 34 9.70 -29.37 -14.83
C ARG A 34 8.61 -28.32 -14.64
N GLY A 35 9.01 -27.16 -14.11
CA GLY A 35 8.18 -26.04 -13.72
C GLY A 35 7.21 -25.59 -14.80
N GLU A 36 5.95 -25.49 -14.46
CA GLU A 36 5.01 -24.65 -15.15
C GLU A 36 5.37 -23.20 -14.82
N PHE A 37 6.10 -22.59 -15.72
CA PHE A 37 6.44 -21.19 -15.72
C PHE A 37 5.18 -20.35 -15.96
N TRP A 38 4.94 -19.41 -15.12
CA TRP A 38 4.02 -18.30 -15.14
C TRP A 38 3.65 -17.81 -16.53
N ALA A 39 2.40 -18.01 -16.93
CA ALA A 39 1.86 -17.34 -18.10
C ALA A 39 1.65 -15.86 -17.76
N TYR A 40 2.59 -15.01 -18.09
CA TYR A 40 2.42 -13.58 -18.15
C TYR A 40 1.35 -13.26 -19.18
N LYS A 41 0.25 -12.63 -18.76
CA LYS A 41 -0.82 -12.14 -19.66
C LYS A 41 -0.36 -11.01 -20.61
N SER A 42 0.88 -10.55 -20.49
CA SER A 42 1.46 -9.46 -21.28
C SER A 42 2.33 -9.92 -22.47
N CYS A 43 2.41 -11.21 -22.76
CA CYS A 43 3.03 -11.71 -23.99
C CYS A 43 2.04 -11.77 -25.17
N GLU A 44 1.16 -10.77 -25.31
CA GLU A 44 0.24 -10.69 -26.46
C GLU A 44 0.90 -10.11 -27.73
N GLU A 45 2.07 -9.52 -27.62
CA GLU A 45 2.87 -9.09 -28.76
C GLU A 45 4.08 -10.01 -28.96
N ASN A 46 4.03 -10.78 -29.97
CA ASN A 46 4.90 -11.69 -30.74
C ASN A 46 6.43 -11.70 -30.50
N LEU A 47 6.98 -11.39 -29.33
CA LEU A 47 8.43 -11.42 -29.08
C LEU A 47 8.77 -12.06 -27.69
N CYS A 48 8.01 -13.08 -27.26
CA CYS A 48 8.35 -13.84 -26.07
C CYS A 48 9.37 -14.93 -26.42
N PRO A 49 10.62 -14.89 -25.91
CA PRO A 49 11.64 -15.86 -26.19
C PRO A 49 11.25 -17.33 -25.91
N ASP A 50 10.32 -17.51 -24.94
CA ASP A 50 9.83 -18.84 -24.56
C ASP A 50 8.75 -19.39 -25.50
N ARG A 51 8.20 -18.57 -26.40
CA ARG A 51 7.15 -18.96 -27.35
C ARG A 51 7.59 -18.88 -28.80
N ASP A 52 8.61 -18.10 -29.12
CA ASP A 52 9.12 -17.95 -30.49
C ASP A 52 10.59 -18.32 -30.57
N PHE A 53 10.84 -19.61 -30.47
CA PHE A 53 12.16 -20.20 -30.52
C PHE A 53 12.83 -19.97 -31.90
N GLU A 54 12.04 -19.79 -32.94
CA GLU A 54 12.54 -19.58 -34.33
C GLU A 54 13.07 -18.16 -34.52
N THR A 55 12.36 -17.15 -34.01
CA THR A 55 12.82 -15.76 -34.01
C THR A 55 14.07 -15.59 -33.12
N VAL A 56 14.11 -16.25 -31.95
CA VAL A 56 15.32 -16.26 -31.12
C VAL A 56 16.51 -16.85 -31.83
N ARG A 57 16.34 -17.97 -32.58
CA ARG A 57 17.40 -18.57 -33.42
C ARG A 57 17.90 -17.63 -34.52
N GLN A 58 16.99 -16.91 -35.18
CA GLN A 58 17.36 -15.95 -36.22
C GLN A 58 18.15 -14.77 -35.65
N ILE A 59 17.75 -14.24 -34.48
CA ILE A 59 18.45 -13.17 -33.80
C ILE A 59 19.86 -13.60 -33.36
N VAL A 60 20.01 -14.80 -32.82
CA VAL A 60 21.32 -15.39 -32.50
C VAL A 60 22.15 -15.67 -33.74
N GLY A 61 21.54 -16.20 -34.82
CA GLY A 61 22.18 -16.43 -36.09
C GLY A 61 22.70 -15.16 -36.79
N ASN A 62 22.08 -14.00 -36.47
CA ASN A 62 22.52 -12.68 -36.94
C ASN A 62 23.59 -12.03 -36.05
N GLY A 63 24.20 -12.78 -35.11
CA GLY A 63 25.37 -12.34 -34.35
C GLY A 63 25.04 -11.76 -32.97
N ALA A 64 23.81 -11.88 -32.48
CA ALA A 64 23.50 -11.50 -31.13
C ALA A 64 24.14 -12.48 -30.13
N VAL A 65 25.07 -11.99 -29.34
CA VAL A 65 25.82 -12.80 -28.34
C VAL A 65 25.01 -13.10 -27.09
N ARG A 66 23.86 -12.43 -26.90
CA ARG A 66 22.94 -12.59 -25.77
C ARG A 66 21.50 -12.31 -26.20
N VAL A 67 20.66 -13.33 -26.15
CA VAL A 67 19.21 -13.17 -26.11
C VAL A 67 18.77 -13.66 -24.74
N GLY A 68 18.67 -12.75 -23.78
CA GLY A 68 18.27 -13.08 -22.43
C GLY A 68 17.05 -12.26 -22.05
N ALA A 69 15.98 -12.92 -21.72
CA ALA A 69 14.79 -12.28 -21.16
C ALA A 69 15.06 -11.70 -19.77
N HIS A 70 16.15 -12.08 -19.10
CA HIS A 70 16.47 -11.63 -17.74
C HIS A 70 17.97 -11.49 -17.55
N ILE A 71 18.47 -10.28 -17.61
CA ILE A 71 19.82 -9.96 -17.15
C ILE A 71 19.69 -8.97 -16.00
N GLY A 72 19.86 -9.50 -14.78
CA GLY A 72 19.93 -8.73 -13.56
C GLY A 72 18.55 -8.42 -12.96
N ASN A 73 18.53 -8.25 -11.65
CA ASN A 73 17.39 -7.88 -10.81
C ASN A 73 16.75 -6.54 -11.24
N LYS A 74 16.13 -6.51 -12.38
CA LYS A 74 15.44 -5.33 -12.89
C LYS A 74 13.96 -5.58 -12.79
N CYS A 75 13.25 -4.69 -12.11
CA CYS A 75 11.81 -4.71 -12.06
C CYS A 75 11.27 -4.12 -13.36
N PRO A 76 10.83 -4.94 -14.33
CA PRO A 76 10.42 -4.43 -15.64
C PRO A 76 8.93 -4.14 -15.72
N ASP A 77 8.22 -4.12 -14.56
CA ASP A 77 6.78 -3.91 -14.58
C ASP A 77 6.44 -2.42 -14.50
N PRO A 78 6.12 -1.74 -15.60
CA PRO A 78 5.67 -0.35 -15.61
C PRO A 78 4.37 -0.16 -14.78
N GLU A 79 3.61 -1.22 -14.53
CA GLU A 79 2.43 -1.19 -13.67
C GLU A 79 2.81 -1.03 -12.20
N LEU A 80 4.00 -1.49 -11.78
CA LEU A 80 4.44 -1.33 -10.40
C LEU A 80 4.56 0.14 -9.98
N ALA A 81 5.00 1.02 -10.87
CA ALA A 81 5.09 2.46 -10.60
C ALA A 81 3.73 3.04 -10.21
N ARG A 82 2.66 2.59 -10.87
CA ARG A 82 1.28 3.03 -10.63
C ARG A 82 0.71 2.55 -9.29
N LEU A 83 1.41 1.66 -8.60
CA LEU A 83 1.04 1.20 -7.26
C LEU A 83 1.81 1.94 -6.16
N ILE A 84 2.76 2.82 -6.51
CA ILE A 84 3.65 3.42 -5.53
C ILE A 84 3.20 4.83 -5.17
N ASP A 85 3.00 5.08 -3.86
CA ASP A 85 2.94 6.41 -3.28
C ASP A 85 4.37 6.89 -2.99
N HIS A 86 4.87 7.82 -3.81
CA HIS A 86 6.21 8.38 -3.64
C HIS A 86 6.26 9.30 -2.44
N THR A 87 7.03 8.93 -1.41
CA THR A 87 6.83 9.43 -0.05
C THR A 87 8.03 10.19 0.48
N LEU A 88 7.78 11.40 1.02
CA LEU A 88 8.77 12.22 1.73
C LEU A 88 8.12 12.81 3.00
N LEU A 89 8.40 12.20 4.17
CA LEU A 89 7.79 12.56 5.45
C LEU A 89 8.82 12.96 6.53
N LYS A 90 10.10 13.09 6.17
CA LYS A 90 11.11 13.54 7.12
C LYS A 90 10.81 14.98 7.59
N PRO A 91 11.06 15.32 8.87
CA PRO A 91 10.70 16.62 9.43
C PRO A 91 11.49 17.79 8.86
N ASP A 92 12.65 17.53 8.31
CA ASP A 92 13.56 18.49 7.70
C ASP A 92 13.43 18.58 6.16
N ALA A 93 12.34 18.04 5.60
CA ALA A 93 12.08 18.12 4.16
C ALA A 93 11.94 19.58 3.71
N THR A 94 12.68 19.92 2.67
CA THR A 94 12.65 21.27 2.07
C THR A 94 11.70 21.33 0.88
N ASP A 95 11.24 22.52 0.52
CA ASP A 95 10.41 22.73 -0.68
C ASP A 95 11.13 22.26 -1.96
N ALA A 96 12.46 22.44 -2.04
CA ALA A 96 13.24 21.94 -3.18
C ALA A 96 13.18 20.42 -3.32
N GLU A 97 13.25 19.68 -2.22
CA GLU A 97 13.10 18.22 -2.21
C GLU A 97 11.68 17.80 -2.57
N VAL A 98 10.67 18.54 -2.12
CA VAL A 98 9.26 18.29 -2.47
C VAL A 98 9.01 18.54 -3.97
N ILE A 99 9.57 19.59 -4.54
CA ILE A 99 9.51 19.88 -6.00
C ILE A 99 10.16 18.73 -6.78
N GLN A 100 11.34 18.28 -6.35
CA GLN A 100 12.02 17.14 -6.97
C GLN A 100 11.17 15.85 -6.88
N LEU A 101 10.57 15.57 -5.73
CA LEU A 101 9.66 14.46 -5.51
C LEU A 101 8.48 14.48 -6.51
N CYS A 102 7.89 15.66 -6.72
CA CYS A 102 6.80 15.85 -7.69
C CYS A 102 7.28 15.63 -9.14
N ALA A 103 8.47 16.12 -9.49
CA ALA A 103 9.05 15.90 -10.82
C ALA A 103 9.28 14.41 -11.10
N GLU A 104 9.78 13.66 -10.12
CA GLU A 104 9.96 12.21 -10.19
C GLU A 104 8.60 11.50 -10.33
N ALA A 105 7.60 11.90 -9.55
CA ALA A 105 6.27 11.31 -9.62
C ALA A 105 5.60 11.48 -10.98
N ARG A 106 5.78 12.66 -11.61
CA ARG A 106 5.32 12.91 -12.98
C ARG A 106 6.06 12.03 -13.99
N LYS A 107 7.38 11.93 -13.87
CA LYS A 107 8.24 11.17 -14.78
C LYS A 107 7.90 9.67 -14.80
N PHE A 108 7.66 9.10 -13.62
CA PHE A 108 7.41 7.67 -13.47
C PHE A 108 5.92 7.31 -13.37
N SER A 109 5.03 8.32 -13.39
CA SER A 109 3.58 8.12 -13.25
C SER A 109 3.23 7.35 -11.97
N PHE A 110 3.82 7.75 -10.83
CA PHE A 110 3.51 7.14 -9.53
C PHE A 110 2.04 7.33 -9.15
N ALA A 111 1.53 6.47 -8.27
CA ALA A 111 0.13 6.48 -7.83
C ALA A 111 -0.23 7.77 -7.09
N SER A 112 0.66 8.29 -6.27
CA SER A 112 0.53 9.59 -5.58
C SER A 112 1.90 10.11 -5.13
N VAL A 113 1.90 11.37 -4.67
CA VAL A 113 2.98 11.94 -3.86
C VAL A 113 2.46 12.07 -2.43
N CYS A 114 3.18 11.53 -1.43
CA CYS A 114 2.78 11.57 -0.03
C CYS A 114 3.77 12.41 0.79
N VAL A 115 3.27 13.51 1.39
CA VAL A 115 4.07 14.52 2.11
C VAL A 115 3.42 14.91 3.45
N ASN A 116 4.18 15.62 4.30
CA ASN A 116 3.61 16.29 5.47
C ASN A 116 2.63 17.40 5.05
N PRO A 117 1.59 17.71 5.87
CA PRO A 117 0.51 18.61 5.49
C PRO A 117 0.97 19.98 4.94
N VAL A 118 1.99 20.59 5.55
CA VAL A 118 2.50 21.91 5.15
C VAL A 118 2.93 21.98 3.67
N HIS A 119 3.30 20.86 3.06
CA HIS A 119 3.76 20.78 1.67
C HIS A 119 2.64 20.51 0.65
N VAL A 120 1.40 20.28 1.10
CA VAL A 120 0.27 20.01 0.19
C VAL A 120 0.10 21.08 -0.88
N PRO A 121 0.11 22.40 -0.57
CA PRO A 121 -0.05 23.44 -1.60
C PRO A 121 1.06 23.41 -2.66
N VAL A 122 2.30 23.11 -2.26
CA VAL A 122 3.44 22.97 -3.20
C VAL A 122 3.21 21.78 -4.13
N CYS A 123 2.86 20.60 -3.58
CA CYS A 123 2.61 19.39 -4.38
C CYS A 123 1.45 19.60 -5.38
N VAL A 124 0.34 20.18 -4.93
CA VAL A 124 -0.83 20.45 -5.78
C VAL A 124 -0.47 21.35 -6.96
N ARG A 125 0.36 22.39 -6.72
CA ARG A 125 0.86 23.27 -7.78
C ARG A 125 1.74 22.51 -8.78
N GLU A 126 2.73 21.76 -8.29
CA GLU A 126 3.73 21.07 -9.12
C GLU A 126 3.14 19.86 -9.88
N LEU A 127 2.12 19.20 -9.33
CA LEU A 127 1.48 18.04 -9.95
C LEU A 127 0.31 18.40 -10.87
N ARG A 128 0.01 19.68 -11.04
CA ARG A 128 -1.11 20.12 -11.89
C ARG A 128 -0.99 19.57 -13.33
N GLY A 129 -2.07 18.94 -13.79
CA GLY A 129 -2.14 18.37 -15.14
C GLY A 129 -1.37 17.05 -15.34
N SER A 130 -0.77 16.47 -14.29
CA SER A 130 -0.05 15.19 -14.38
C SER A 130 -0.95 13.96 -14.19
N GLY A 131 -2.13 14.13 -13.56
CA GLY A 131 -2.96 13.04 -13.12
C GLY A 131 -2.49 12.36 -11.82
N VAL A 132 -1.34 12.75 -11.25
CA VAL A 132 -0.84 12.23 -9.98
C VAL A 132 -1.44 13.03 -8.82
N PRO A 133 -2.23 12.40 -7.91
CA PRO A 133 -2.81 13.07 -6.76
C PRO A 133 -1.78 13.37 -5.67
N THR A 134 -2.07 14.42 -4.89
CA THR A 134 -1.35 14.70 -3.64
C THR A 134 -1.99 13.94 -2.50
N CYS A 135 -1.20 13.18 -1.76
CA CYS A 135 -1.54 12.51 -0.52
C CYS A 135 -0.87 13.24 0.65
N THR A 136 -1.53 13.28 1.81
CA THR A 136 -0.90 13.77 3.05
C THR A 136 -1.32 12.93 4.25
N VAL A 137 -0.63 13.14 5.38
CA VAL A 137 -0.84 12.36 6.61
C VAL A 137 -1.69 13.13 7.62
N ILE A 138 -2.44 12.40 8.45
CA ILE A 138 -3.36 12.93 9.47
C ILE A 138 -3.08 12.28 10.82
N GLY A 139 -2.95 13.09 11.88
CA GLY A 139 -2.61 12.61 13.23
C GLY A 139 -1.26 11.89 13.30
N PHE A 140 -0.36 12.23 12.42
CA PHE A 140 0.87 11.47 12.15
C PHE A 140 2.06 11.96 13.00
N PRO A 141 2.95 11.04 13.49
CA PRO A 141 2.91 9.60 13.26
C PRO A 141 2.22 8.80 14.37
N LEU A 142 1.72 9.42 15.44
CA LEU A 142 1.31 8.75 16.68
C LEU A 142 -0.16 8.32 16.71
N GLY A 143 -1.04 8.98 15.96
CA GLY A 143 -2.48 8.72 15.98
C GLY A 143 -3.21 9.11 17.27
N ALA A 144 -2.51 9.72 18.22
CA ALA A 144 -3.00 10.00 19.57
C ALA A 144 -3.69 11.38 19.73
N ASN A 145 -3.89 12.09 18.63
CA ASN A 145 -4.60 13.36 18.62
C ASN A 145 -6.10 13.16 18.90
N PRO A 146 -6.80 14.15 19.48
CA PRO A 146 -8.25 14.16 19.52
C PRO A 146 -8.87 14.06 18.12
N THR A 147 -10.01 13.39 18.04
CA THR A 147 -10.73 13.17 16.76
C THR A 147 -11.05 14.46 16.02
N GLU A 148 -11.44 15.51 16.76
CA GLU A 148 -11.75 16.84 16.22
C GLU A 148 -10.55 17.42 15.47
N ILE A 149 -9.36 17.27 16.04
CA ILE A 149 -8.11 17.78 15.44
C ILE A 149 -7.76 17.00 14.18
N LYS A 150 -7.84 15.66 14.20
CA LYS A 150 -7.64 14.84 12.99
C LYS A 150 -8.64 15.18 11.89
N ALA A 151 -9.91 15.37 12.25
CA ALA A 151 -10.93 15.75 11.28
C ALA A 151 -10.67 17.13 10.67
N GLU A 152 -10.18 18.09 11.48
CA GLU A 152 -9.80 19.41 10.99
C GLU A 152 -8.56 19.37 10.08
N GLU A 153 -7.53 18.59 10.43
CA GLU A 153 -6.39 18.33 9.55
C GLU A 153 -6.84 17.78 8.18
N GLY A 154 -7.77 16.80 8.18
CA GLY A 154 -8.33 16.23 6.95
C GLY A 154 -9.08 17.26 6.12
N ARG A 155 -9.93 18.07 6.75
CA ARG A 155 -10.68 19.15 6.07
C ARG A 155 -9.74 20.17 5.45
N TRP A 156 -8.76 20.64 6.23
CA TRP A 156 -7.78 21.59 5.76
C TRP A 156 -6.98 21.03 4.58
N ALA A 157 -6.50 19.80 4.67
CA ALA A 157 -5.71 19.17 3.61
C ALA A 157 -6.48 19.10 2.28
N VAL A 158 -7.77 18.73 2.32
CA VAL A 158 -8.64 18.69 1.14
C VAL A 158 -8.90 20.10 0.59
N GLN A 159 -9.10 21.08 1.44
CA GLN A 159 -9.22 22.49 1.01
C GLN A 159 -7.95 22.98 0.30
N GLN A 160 -6.77 22.47 0.68
CA GLN A 160 -5.50 22.77 -0.02
C GLN A 160 -5.31 21.90 -1.30
N GLY A 161 -6.21 21.00 -1.61
CA GLY A 161 -6.20 20.18 -2.83
C GLY A 161 -5.63 18.77 -2.67
N ALA A 162 -5.49 18.25 -1.46
CA ALA A 162 -5.16 16.84 -1.27
C ALA A 162 -6.29 15.94 -1.80
N GLY A 163 -5.92 14.94 -2.60
CA GLY A 163 -6.84 13.92 -3.12
C GLY A 163 -6.84 12.63 -2.31
N GLU A 164 -5.84 12.44 -1.46
CA GLU A 164 -5.70 11.25 -0.61
C GLU A 164 -5.21 11.64 0.79
N LEU A 165 -5.68 10.93 1.82
CA LEU A 165 -5.35 11.14 3.23
C LEU A 165 -4.90 9.82 3.85
N ASP A 166 -3.77 9.81 4.55
CA ASP A 166 -3.23 8.67 5.31
C ASP A 166 -3.33 8.98 6.81
N MET A 167 -4.43 8.61 7.48
CA MET A 167 -4.58 8.85 8.92
C MET A 167 -3.98 7.72 9.75
N VAL A 168 -3.44 8.05 10.92
CA VAL A 168 -3.02 7.05 11.91
C VAL A 168 -4.17 6.74 12.87
N ILE A 169 -4.47 5.43 13.05
CA ILE A 169 -5.46 4.96 14.03
C ILE A 169 -5.04 5.33 15.46
N ASN A 170 -5.98 5.49 16.37
CA ASN A 170 -5.64 5.63 17.78
C ASN A 170 -5.33 4.26 18.39
N VAL A 171 -4.04 3.88 18.35
CA VAL A 171 -3.56 2.57 18.81
C VAL A 171 -3.86 2.34 20.29
N GLY A 172 -3.72 3.36 21.12
CA GLY A 172 -4.01 3.27 22.56
C GLY A 172 -5.47 2.93 22.82
N LYS A 173 -6.39 3.60 22.14
CA LYS A 173 -7.83 3.34 22.25
C LYS A 173 -8.22 1.95 21.75
N LEU A 174 -7.61 1.50 20.63
CA LEU A 174 -7.80 0.15 20.12
C LEU A 174 -7.38 -0.90 21.17
N LYS A 175 -6.20 -0.75 21.76
CA LYS A 175 -5.67 -1.66 22.79
C LYS A 175 -6.50 -1.65 24.10
N SER A 176 -7.15 -0.54 24.39
CA SER A 176 -8.06 -0.41 25.54
C SER A 176 -9.45 -1.01 25.27
N GLY A 177 -9.70 -1.56 24.06
CA GLY A 177 -11.00 -2.10 23.70
C GLY A 177 -12.07 -1.05 23.40
N GLU A 178 -11.69 0.22 23.26
CA GLU A 178 -12.61 1.33 22.95
C GLU A 178 -12.94 1.37 21.45
N TYR A 179 -13.53 0.30 20.92
CA TYR A 179 -13.74 0.09 19.47
C TYR A 179 -14.69 1.11 18.86
N ASP A 180 -15.72 1.52 19.58
CA ASP A 180 -16.65 2.55 19.11
C ASP A 180 -15.95 3.91 18.93
N PHE A 181 -15.04 4.26 19.85
CA PHE A 181 -14.22 5.45 19.69
C PHE A 181 -13.36 5.38 18.45
N VAL A 182 -12.67 4.25 18.23
CA VAL A 182 -11.78 4.07 17.06
C VAL A 182 -12.57 4.15 15.76
N ARG A 183 -13.73 3.48 15.68
CA ARG A 183 -14.62 3.55 14.53
C ARG A 183 -15.08 4.97 14.23
N GLU A 184 -15.53 5.69 15.26
CA GLU A 184 -16.01 7.07 15.13
C GLU A 184 -14.88 8.04 14.74
N ASP A 185 -13.66 7.86 15.28
CA ASP A 185 -12.46 8.63 14.90
C ASP A 185 -12.20 8.53 13.39
N ILE A 186 -12.18 7.31 12.86
CA ILE A 186 -11.99 7.06 11.42
C ILE A 186 -13.16 7.66 10.60
N ARG A 187 -14.40 7.42 11.03
CA ARG A 187 -15.60 7.90 10.34
C ARG A 187 -15.61 9.43 10.22
N ARG A 188 -15.29 10.14 11.29
CA ARG A 188 -15.27 11.61 11.31
C ARG A 188 -14.18 12.18 10.43
N VAL A 189 -12.99 11.56 10.40
CA VAL A 189 -11.94 11.97 9.46
C VAL A 189 -12.36 11.69 8.02
N LYS A 190 -12.99 10.54 7.74
CA LYS A 190 -13.50 10.22 6.38
C LYS A 190 -14.53 11.23 5.91
N GLU A 191 -15.46 11.62 6.78
CA GLU A 191 -16.49 12.62 6.43
C GLU A 191 -15.90 14.01 6.21
N ALA A 192 -15.01 14.45 7.09
CA ALA A 192 -14.36 15.76 7.00
C ALA A 192 -13.42 15.87 5.78
N GLY A 193 -12.84 14.75 5.38
CA GLY A 193 -11.90 14.65 4.27
C GLY A 193 -12.54 14.34 2.90
N ARG A 194 -13.87 14.33 2.78
CA ARG A 194 -14.51 14.13 1.47
C ARG A 194 -14.16 15.26 0.50
N PRO A 195 -13.92 14.95 -0.80
CA PRO A 195 -14.06 13.67 -1.51
C PRO A 195 -12.77 12.81 -1.52
N ALA A 196 -11.71 13.15 -0.77
CA ALA A 196 -10.45 12.43 -0.79
C ALA A 196 -10.58 10.96 -0.36
N LEU A 197 -9.70 10.11 -0.90
CA LEU A 197 -9.55 8.73 -0.42
C LEU A 197 -8.93 8.75 0.98
N LEU A 198 -9.46 7.93 1.88
CA LEU A 198 -8.90 7.74 3.23
C LEU A 198 -8.22 6.39 3.36
N LYS A 199 -6.93 6.40 3.73
CA LYS A 199 -6.15 5.21 4.07
C LYS A 199 -5.84 5.26 5.57
N VAL A 200 -6.14 4.17 6.29
CA VAL A 200 -5.97 4.10 7.74
C VAL A 200 -4.73 3.29 8.09
N ILE A 201 -3.75 3.94 8.70
CA ILE A 201 -2.51 3.33 9.19
C ILE A 201 -2.79 2.62 10.50
N LEU A 202 -2.64 1.31 10.52
CA LEU A 202 -2.88 0.47 11.70
C LEU A 202 -1.68 0.45 12.66
N GLU A 203 -0.47 0.67 12.16
CA GLU A 203 0.81 0.49 12.85
C GLU A 203 0.98 -0.96 13.34
N THR A 204 0.97 -1.89 12.40
CA THR A 204 0.87 -3.34 12.61
C THR A 204 1.92 -3.90 13.56
N ALA A 205 3.12 -3.29 13.60
CA ALA A 205 4.20 -3.69 14.52
C ALA A 205 3.88 -3.48 16.02
N LEU A 206 2.82 -2.73 16.35
CA LEU A 206 2.35 -2.51 17.71
C LEU A 206 1.16 -3.39 18.08
N LEU A 207 0.61 -4.16 17.14
CA LEU A 207 -0.64 -4.88 17.25
C LEU A 207 -0.42 -6.40 17.23
N THR A 208 -1.23 -7.12 18.01
CA THR A 208 -1.42 -8.56 17.83
C THR A 208 -2.22 -8.84 16.56
N ASP A 209 -2.20 -10.08 16.07
CA ASP A 209 -2.99 -10.45 14.88
C ASP A 209 -4.49 -10.23 15.09
N GLU A 210 -4.99 -10.53 16.29
CA GLU A 210 -6.38 -10.26 16.67
C GLU A 210 -6.70 -8.75 16.61
N GLU A 211 -5.83 -7.89 17.16
CA GLU A 211 -5.98 -6.45 17.10
C GLU A 211 -5.93 -5.92 15.66
N LYS A 212 -5.08 -6.50 14.79
CA LYS A 212 -5.04 -6.17 13.35
C LYS A 212 -6.36 -6.50 12.66
N VAL A 213 -6.94 -7.66 12.96
CA VAL A 213 -8.24 -8.08 12.41
C VAL A 213 -9.33 -7.10 12.87
N LYS A 214 -9.41 -6.80 14.18
CA LYS A 214 -10.37 -5.83 14.74
C LYS A 214 -10.23 -4.46 14.07
N ALA A 215 -9.00 -3.95 13.96
CA ALA A 215 -8.75 -2.67 13.31
C ALA A 215 -9.21 -2.64 11.85
N CYS A 216 -8.96 -3.71 11.08
CA CYS A 216 -9.43 -3.82 9.70
C CYS A 216 -10.97 -3.77 9.60
N VAL A 217 -11.67 -4.50 10.48
CA VAL A 217 -13.15 -4.50 10.53
C VAL A 217 -13.68 -3.11 10.88
N LEU A 218 -13.08 -2.43 11.85
CA LEU A 218 -13.45 -1.05 12.22
C LEU A 218 -13.24 -0.06 11.07
N CYS A 219 -12.16 -0.21 10.29
CA CYS A 219 -11.92 0.59 9.10
C CYS A 219 -13.01 0.39 8.03
N GLN A 220 -13.44 -0.86 7.80
CA GLN A 220 -14.54 -1.16 6.86
C GLN A 220 -15.85 -0.52 7.33
N GLN A 221 -16.21 -0.69 8.61
CA GLN A 221 -17.43 -0.12 9.19
C GLN A 221 -17.44 1.42 9.16
N ALA A 222 -16.28 2.05 9.29
CA ALA A 222 -16.13 3.49 9.22
C ALA A 222 -16.10 4.05 7.78
N GLY A 223 -16.08 3.19 6.75
CA GLY A 223 -16.08 3.58 5.35
C GLY A 223 -14.73 4.06 4.82
N ALA A 224 -13.61 3.61 5.42
CA ALA A 224 -12.28 3.85 4.88
C ALA A 224 -12.10 3.16 3.51
N ASP A 225 -11.27 3.75 2.64
CA ASP A 225 -11.00 3.19 1.31
C ASP A 225 -9.85 2.18 1.32
N PHE A 226 -8.90 2.36 2.26
CA PHE A 226 -7.73 1.50 2.43
C PHE A 226 -7.42 1.26 3.90
N VAL A 227 -6.83 0.10 4.19
CA VAL A 227 -6.00 -0.13 5.37
C VAL A 227 -4.52 -0.06 4.99
N LYS A 228 -3.68 0.50 5.86
CA LYS A 228 -2.24 0.67 5.64
C LYS A 228 -1.47 0.07 6.81
N THR A 229 -0.35 -0.60 6.53
CA THR A 229 0.41 -1.29 7.57
C THR A 229 1.04 -0.35 8.58
N SER A 230 1.86 0.61 8.14
CA SER A 230 2.82 1.28 9.03
C SER A 230 3.05 2.74 8.66
N THR A 231 3.46 3.52 9.66
CA THR A 231 3.92 4.90 9.47
C THR A 231 5.32 4.98 8.86
N GLY A 232 6.18 4.01 9.14
CA GLY A 232 7.62 4.05 8.87
C GLY A 232 8.45 4.77 9.95
N PHE A 233 7.81 5.22 11.04
CA PHE A 233 8.44 5.93 12.18
C PHE A 233 8.40 5.12 13.48
N SER A 234 7.95 3.87 13.44
CA SER A 234 7.88 2.96 14.57
C SER A 234 8.91 1.84 14.45
N LYS A 235 8.80 0.84 15.34
CA LYS A 235 9.76 -0.28 15.47
C LYS A 235 9.82 -1.22 14.27
N GLY A 236 8.79 -1.23 13.40
CA GLY A 236 8.68 -2.15 12.28
C GLY A 236 8.08 -1.49 11.04
N GLY A 237 8.00 -2.27 9.97
CA GLY A 237 7.41 -1.89 8.69
C GLY A 237 6.43 -2.95 8.18
N ALA A 238 6.13 -2.92 6.89
CA ALA A 238 5.27 -3.90 6.26
C ALA A 238 5.92 -5.29 6.26
N THR A 239 5.13 -6.31 6.57
CA THR A 239 5.47 -7.71 6.37
C THR A 239 4.46 -8.36 5.41
N ALA A 240 4.90 -9.39 4.68
CA ALA A 240 4.02 -10.13 3.78
C ALA A 240 2.84 -10.78 4.55
N ASP A 241 3.11 -11.26 5.77
CA ASP A 241 2.10 -11.89 6.62
C ASP A 241 1.03 -10.89 7.07
N ASP A 242 1.42 -9.66 7.46
CA ASP A 242 0.47 -8.61 7.83
C ASP A 242 -0.38 -8.20 6.63
N VAL A 243 0.24 -8.01 5.47
CA VAL A 243 -0.48 -7.67 4.23
C VAL A 243 -1.47 -8.76 3.85
N ALA A 244 -1.07 -10.04 3.93
CA ALA A 244 -1.93 -11.18 3.62
C ALA A 244 -3.10 -11.29 4.63
N LEU A 245 -2.83 -11.08 5.92
CA LEU A 245 -3.86 -11.05 6.96
C LEU A 245 -4.87 -9.92 6.68
N MET A 246 -4.38 -8.69 6.50
CA MET A 246 -5.22 -7.52 6.20
C MET A 246 -6.07 -7.73 4.96
N ARG A 247 -5.48 -8.24 3.84
CA ARG A 247 -6.19 -8.54 2.61
C ARG A 247 -7.30 -9.56 2.81
N ARG A 248 -7.05 -10.60 3.60
CA ARG A 248 -8.06 -11.61 3.91
C ARG A 248 -9.25 -11.02 4.66
N VAL A 249 -8.99 -10.13 5.63
CA VAL A 249 -10.05 -9.49 6.42
C VAL A 249 -10.87 -8.51 5.58
N VAL A 250 -10.20 -7.61 4.84
CA VAL A 250 -10.93 -6.56 4.11
C VAL A 250 -11.50 -7.01 2.77
N GLY A 251 -11.14 -8.20 2.29
CA GLY A 251 -11.62 -8.71 1.01
C GLY A 251 -11.10 -7.93 -0.20
N PRO A 252 -11.65 -8.14 -1.40
CA PRO A 252 -11.13 -7.54 -2.64
C PRO A 252 -11.55 -6.08 -2.86
N SER A 253 -12.61 -5.62 -2.21
CA SER A 253 -13.22 -4.29 -2.47
C SER A 253 -12.50 -3.14 -1.79
N MET A 254 -11.77 -3.39 -0.71
CA MET A 254 -11.01 -2.38 0.03
C MET A 254 -9.52 -2.48 -0.30
N GLY A 255 -8.84 -1.34 -0.44
CA GLY A 255 -7.41 -1.31 -0.71
C GLY A 255 -6.56 -1.76 0.49
N VAL A 256 -5.39 -2.35 0.23
CA VAL A 256 -4.35 -2.62 1.23
C VAL A 256 -3.06 -1.92 0.80
N LYS A 257 -2.55 -1.02 1.63
CA LYS A 257 -1.28 -0.32 1.39
C LYS A 257 -0.18 -0.88 2.30
N ALA A 258 0.89 -1.40 1.68
CA ALA A 258 2.11 -1.80 2.37
C ALA A 258 3.07 -0.62 2.44
N SER A 259 3.57 -0.26 3.62
CA SER A 259 4.53 0.82 3.82
C SER A 259 5.45 0.59 5.01
N GLY A 260 6.64 1.22 4.95
CA GLY A 260 7.71 0.99 5.90
C GLY A 260 8.58 -0.20 5.51
N GLY A 261 9.86 0.06 5.23
CA GLY A 261 10.85 -0.97 4.92
C GLY A 261 10.89 -1.47 3.46
N VAL A 262 10.01 -1.03 2.58
CA VAL A 262 10.03 -1.40 1.15
C VAL A 262 11.09 -0.55 0.42
N ARG A 263 12.19 -1.18 -0.01
CA ARG A 263 13.39 -0.49 -0.55
C ARG A 263 13.88 -1.02 -1.89
N SER A 264 13.35 -2.16 -2.32
CA SER A 264 13.73 -2.82 -3.57
C SER A 264 12.49 -3.24 -4.36
N CYS A 265 12.69 -3.55 -5.64
CA CYS A 265 11.64 -4.16 -6.46
C CYS A 265 11.17 -5.49 -5.88
N GLU A 266 12.08 -6.30 -5.36
CA GLU A 266 11.76 -7.59 -4.75
C GLU A 266 10.85 -7.42 -3.52
N ASP A 267 11.16 -6.44 -2.64
CA ASP A 267 10.30 -6.10 -1.51
C ASP A 267 8.90 -5.71 -2.00
N ALA A 268 8.82 -4.81 -2.98
CA ALA A 268 7.56 -4.32 -3.53
C ALA A 268 6.72 -5.46 -4.15
N MET A 269 7.36 -6.34 -4.93
CA MET A 269 6.69 -7.50 -5.51
C MET A 269 6.25 -8.52 -4.46
N THR A 270 7.01 -8.67 -3.37
CA THR A 270 6.61 -9.51 -2.23
C THR A 270 5.33 -8.98 -1.58
N MET A 271 5.24 -7.67 -1.33
CA MET A 271 4.03 -7.03 -0.80
C MET A 271 2.85 -7.15 -1.77
N TYR A 272 3.08 -6.93 -3.06
CA TYR A 272 2.06 -7.09 -4.09
C TYR A 272 1.49 -8.52 -4.13
N LYS A 273 2.35 -9.53 -4.15
CA LYS A 273 1.95 -10.94 -4.12
C LYS A 273 1.20 -11.32 -2.84
N ALA A 274 1.51 -10.69 -1.71
CA ALA A 274 0.79 -10.86 -0.46
C ALA A 274 -0.60 -10.19 -0.46
N GLY A 275 -0.93 -9.38 -1.48
CA GLY A 275 -2.24 -8.76 -1.65
C GLY A 275 -2.27 -7.25 -1.47
N ALA A 276 -1.11 -6.57 -1.40
CA ALA A 276 -1.09 -5.12 -1.43
C ALA A 276 -1.56 -4.61 -2.80
N SER A 277 -2.42 -3.59 -2.80
CA SER A 277 -2.86 -2.85 -3.99
C SER A 277 -2.24 -1.45 -4.05
N ARG A 278 -1.45 -1.07 -3.06
CA ARG A 278 -0.69 0.18 -2.97
C ARG A 278 0.58 -0.04 -2.16
N ILE A 279 1.64 0.68 -2.49
CA ILE A 279 2.94 0.59 -1.83
C ILE A 279 3.41 2.00 -1.46
N GLY A 280 3.75 2.22 -0.20
CA GLY A 280 4.37 3.48 0.24
C GLY A 280 5.88 3.33 0.37
N ALA A 281 6.64 4.10 -0.40
CA ALA A 281 8.10 4.04 -0.38
C ALA A 281 8.74 5.41 -0.58
N SER A 282 9.87 5.65 0.08
CA SER A 282 10.76 6.78 -0.19
C SER A 282 11.79 6.46 -1.27
N ALA A 283 12.12 5.18 -1.45
CA ALA A 283 13.07 4.71 -2.45
C ALA A 283 12.41 4.38 -3.81
N SER A 284 11.28 5.03 -4.13
CA SER A 284 10.40 4.67 -5.26
C SER A 284 11.14 4.67 -6.60
N VAL A 285 11.96 5.67 -6.87
CA VAL A 285 12.76 5.74 -8.11
C VAL A 285 13.69 4.52 -8.20
N LYS A 286 14.37 4.15 -7.11
CA LYS A 286 15.23 2.96 -7.09
C LYS A 286 14.45 1.66 -7.34
N ILE A 287 13.22 1.59 -6.83
CA ILE A 287 12.36 0.40 -7.00
C ILE A 287 11.99 0.18 -8.47
N VAL A 288 11.75 1.26 -9.23
CA VAL A 288 11.26 1.20 -10.63
C VAL A 288 12.33 1.51 -11.68
N SER A 289 13.51 2.02 -11.26
CA SER A 289 14.61 2.26 -12.18
C SER A 289 15.39 0.95 -12.44
N LEU A 290 15.76 0.78 -13.69
CA LEU A 290 16.56 -0.33 -14.17
C LEU A 290 18.03 -0.19 -13.75
#